data_5c60bd7e61eed978d61301973e26b074
#
_entry.id   5c60bd7e61eed978d61301973e26b074
#
_cell.length_a   1.000
_cell.length_b   1.000
_cell.length_c   1.000
_cell.angle_alpha   90.00
_cell.angle_beta   90.00
_cell.angle_gamma   90.00
#
_symmetry.space_group_name_H-M   'P 1'
#
loop_
_entity.id
_entity.type
_entity.pdbx_description
1 polymer ?
#
loop_
_entity_poly.entity_id
_entity_poly.type
_entity_poly.pdbx_seq_one_letter_code
_entity_poly.pdbx_strand_id
1 'polypeptide(L)'
;MKTKLLTIAMTAALMLTAMTKVQAQNFDGPCLPPSHGLDGHQSAFCGAMQVIALVSGFNWISVNVDITLDDLKAALLEALPDATSITISAKNQNTTYNGSLWRGSLRALDVKQMYKIKVPGACSIELTGDPLDPAELPITMVAGNTWIGYPLSESMALSDAFAGFAVAGDKITSKNGNATCLGNNRWRGSLTTLVPGQGYIYKTTTARSFTYPTGSSKAAPVPNK
;
A
#
# COMPACT_ATOMS: atom_id res chain seq x y z
N MET A 1 -39.12 -26.75 43.36
CA MET A 1 -37.94 -25.95 43.10
C MET A 1 -37.78 -25.77 41.61
N LYS A 2 -38.08 -24.57 41.08
CA LYS A 2 -38.06 -24.29 39.61
C LYS A 2 -36.77 -23.56 39.30
N THR A 3 -35.89 -24.22 38.59
CA THR A 3 -34.62 -23.67 38.10
C THR A 3 -34.88 -22.83 36.86
N LYS A 4 -34.62 -21.53 36.89
CA LYS A 4 -34.71 -20.64 35.73
C LYS A 4 -33.43 -20.79 34.92
N LEU A 5 -33.58 -21.31 33.70
CA LEU A 5 -32.58 -21.23 32.65
C LEU A 5 -32.60 -19.79 32.12
N LEU A 6 -31.50 -19.07 32.29
CA LEU A 6 -31.29 -17.78 31.70
C LEU A 6 -30.68 -17.94 30.29
N THR A 7 -31.50 -17.71 29.30
CA THR A 7 -31.12 -17.71 27.90
C THR A 7 -30.29 -16.46 27.61
N ILE A 8 -28.98 -16.61 27.41
CA ILE A 8 -28.15 -15.58 26.84
C ILE A 8 -28.28 -15.72 25.31
N ALA A 9 -29.18 -14.92 24.75
CA ALA A 9 -29.30 -14.79 23.30
C ALA A 9 -28.13 -13.97 22.76
N MET A 10 -27.41 -14.58 21.84
CA MET A 10 -26.40 -14.04 20.98
C MET A 10 -26.84 -12.76 20.27
N THR A 11 -26.11 -11.69 20.47
CA THR A 11 -26.01 -10.59 19.51
C THR A 11 -24.66 -10.70 18.78
N ALA A 12 -24.56 -11.68 17.92
CA ALA A 12 -23.47 -11.82 16.97
C ALA A 12 -24.02 -11.67 15.54
N ALA A 13 -24.59 -10.53 15.24
CA ALA A 13 -24.97 -10.17 13.89
C ALA A 13 -25.04 -8.64 13.80
N LEU A 14 -23.94 -7.98 13.48
CA LEU A 14 -23.85 -6.72 12.73
C LEU A 14 -22.41 -6.18 12.72
N MET A 15 -21.48 -6.93 12.12
CA MET A 15 -20.17 -6.37 11.74
C MET A 15 -19.77 -6.89 10.35
N LEU A 16 -20.71 -6.88 9.40
CA LEU A 16 -20.41 -7.27 8.02
C LEU A 16 -21.07 -6.28 7.05
N THR A 17 -20.72 -5.00 7.17
CA THR A 17 -20.91 -4.03 6.09
C THR A 17 -20.18 -2.74 6.43
N ALA A 18 -18.86 -2.74 6.28
CA ALA A 18 -18.08 -1.52 6.06
C ALA A 18 -16.73 -1.90 5.47
N MET A 19 -16.73 -2.55 4.30
CA MET A 19 -15.63 -2.35 3.37
C MET A 19 -15.82 -0.98 2.73
N THR A 20 -15.75 0.06 3.51
CA THR A 20 -15.67 1.43 3.03
C THR A 20 -14.30 1.60 2.38
N LYS A 21 -14.34 2.02 1.11
CA LYS A 21 -13.27 2.56 0.31
C LYS A 21 -12.24 3.27 1.19
N VAL A 22 -11.04 2.72 1.26
CA VAL A 22 -9.87 3.47 1.71
C VAL A 22 -9.56 4.45 0.58
N GLN A 23 -10.13 5.63 0.64
CA GLN A 23 -9.69 6.77 -0.15
C GLN A 23 -8.51 7.36 0.61
N ALA A 24 -7.36 7.42 -0.05
CA ALA A 24 -6.34 8.38 0.32
C ALA A 24 -6.99 9.77 0.23
N GLN A 25 -7.22 10.40 1.35
CA GLN A 25 -7.71 11.78 1.36
C GLN A 25 -6.50 12.65 1.03
N ASN A 26 -6.43 13.10 -0.23
CA ASN A 26 -5.63 14.26 -0.55
C ASN A 26 -6.21 15.44 0.23
N PHE A 27 -5.45 15.97 1.16
CA PHE A 27 -5.80 17.19 1.85
C PHE A 27 -5.47 18.35 0.88
N ASP A 28 -6.37 18.64 -0.06
CA ASP A 28 -6.31 19.81 -0.93
C ASP A 28 -6.69 21.09 -0.16
N GLY A 29 -6.15 21.25 1.04
CA GLY A 29 -6.18 22.54 1.71
C GLY A 29 -5.06 23.43 1.15
N PRO A 30 -5.32 24.71 0.85
CA PRO A 30 -4.23 25.60 0.47
C PRO A 30 -3.19 25.60 1.58
N CYS A 31 -1.92 25.36 1.22
CA CYS A 31 -0.80 25.53 2.14
C CYS A 31 -0.89 26.96 2.68
N LEU A 32 -1.13 27.12 3.98
CA LEU A 32 -1.15 28.45 4.58
C LEU A 32 0.23 29.06 4.37
N PRO A 33 0.31 30.32 3.86
CA PRO A 33 1.59 30.99 3.72
C PRO A 33 2.25 31.08 5.11
N PRO A 34 3.59 30.96 5.20
CA PRO A 34 4.28 31.07 6.48
C PRO A 34 3.96 32.41 7.13
N SER A 35 3.43 32.38 8.35
CA SER A 35 3.34 33.56 9.19
C SER A 35 4.78 34.05 9.42
N HIS A 36 5.08 35.31 9.10
CA HIS A 36 6.38 35.94 9.32
C HIS A 36 6.77 35.91 10.80
N GLY A 37 7.44 34.85 11.21
CA GLY A 37 8.19 34.73 12.45
C GLY A 37 9.66 34.58 12.10
N LEU A 38 10.47 35.43 12.64
CA LEU A 38 11.93 35.51 12.46
C LEU A 38 12.58 34.22 12.97
N ASP A 39 12.71 33.17 12.12
CA ASP A 39 13.76 32.16 12.24
C ASP A 39 13.55 31.14 11.11
N GLY A 40 14.55 31.01 10.24
CA GLY A 40 14.51 30.28 8.98
C GLY A 40 14.20 28.79 9.11
N HIS A 41 13.53 28.27 8.08
CA HIS A 41 13.16 26.88 7.80
C HIS A 41 11.92 26.32 8.52
N GLN A 42 10.76 26.91 8.29
CA GLN A 42 9.52 26.14 8.33
C GLN A 42 9.05 25.87 6.90
N SER A 43 9.45 24.74 6.36
CA SER A 43 8.82 24.13 5.21
C SER A 43 7.35 23.88 5.61
N ALA A 44 6.40 24.45 4.89
CA ALA A 44 5.00 24.09 5.06
C ALA A 44 4.87 22.58 4.77
N PHE A 45 4.58 21.80 5.79
CA PHE A 45 4.45 20.34 5.68
C PHE A 45 3.15 20.05 4.95
N CYS A 46 3.19 19.88 3.64
CA CYS A 46 2.10 19.35 2.83
C CYS A 46 2.24 17.81 2.79
N GLY A 47 2.22 17.17 3.97
CA GLY A 47 2.38 15.72 4.06
C GLY A 47 1.15 15.00 3.50
N ALA A 48 1.39 14.02 2.65
CA ALA A 48 0.37 13.04 2.26
C ALA A 48 0.21 12.00 3.38
N MET A 49 -1.01 11.49 3.56
CA MET A 49 -1.30 10.45 4.53
C MET A 49 -1.80 9.19 3.82
N GLN A 50 -1.26 8.05 4.20
CA GLN A 50 -1.72 6.73 3.76
C GLN A 50 -2.19 5.92 4.95
N VAL A 51 -3.38 5.32 4.85
CA VAL A 51 -3.91 4.38 5.83
C VAL A 51 -3.90 2.97 5.24
N ILE A 52 -3.30 2.02 5.96
CA ILE A 52 -3.23 0.62 5.52
C ILE A 52 -3.87 -0.28 6.58
N ALA A 53 -4.97 -0.95 6.21
CA ALA A 53 -5.59 -1.97 7.06
C ALA A 53 -4.84 -3.30 6.95
N LEU A 54 -4.45 -3.85 8.09
CA LEU A 54 -3.75 -5.13 8.21
C LEU A 54 -4.67 -6.16 8.88
N VAL A 55 -4.65 -7.38 8.37
CA VAL A 55 -5.30 -8.53 9.01
C VAL A 55 -4.27 -9.36 9.77
N SER A 56 -4.70 -10.13 10.76
CA SER A 56 -3.83 -11.08 11.45
C SER A 56 -3.14 -12.02 10.46
N GLY A 57 -1.85 -12.26 10.65
CA GLY A 57 -1.01 -13.03 9.75
C GLY A 57 -0.32 -12.18 8.68
N PHE A 58 -0.10 -12.75 7.49
CA PHE A 58 0.64 -12.07 6.43
C PHE A 58 -0.21 -11.09 5.63
N ASN A 59 0.34 -9.91 5.41
CA ASN A 59 -0.18 -8.87 4.53
C ASN A 59 0.84 -8.53 3.46
N TRP A 60 0.40 -8.23 2.25
CA TRP A 60 1.25 -7.76 1.17
C TRP A 60 0.97 -6.28 0.98
N ILE A 61 1.91 -5.44 1.36
CA ILE A 61 1.71 -3.99 1.35
C ILE A 61 2.66 -3.29 0.40
N SER A 62 2.27 -2.09 0.01
CA SER A 62 3.14 -1.07 -0.57
C SER A 62 2.84 0.28 0.07
N VAL A 63 3.82 1.18 0.04
CA VAL A 63 3.66 2.56 0.51
C VAL A 63 3.58 3.51 -0.68
N ASN A 64 2.81 4.58 -0.54
CA ASN A 64 2.63 5.64 -1.53
C ASN A 64 2.97 7.03 -0.99
N VAL A 65 3.67 7.07 0.12
CA VAL A 65 4.26 8.27 0.74
C VAL A 65 5.74 8.02 1.02
N ASP A 66 6.57 9.06 0.98
CA ASP A 66 7.99 8.95 1.29
C ASP A 66 8.18 8.82 2.80
N ILE A 67 8.53 7.63 3.24
CA ILE A 67 8.77 7.29 4.66
C ILE A 67 10.00 6.40 4.79
N THR A 68 10.58 6.42 5.97
CA THR A 68 11.67 5.51 6.32
C THR A 68 11.16 4.15 6.85
N LEU A 69 12.06 3.17 6.93
CA LEU A 69 11.75 1.90 7.57
C LEU A 69 11.42 2.08 9.06
N ASP A 70 12.01 3.08 9.72
CA ASP A 70 11.78 3.33 11.14
C ASP A 70 10.40 3.98 11.37
N ASP A 71 9.90 4.81 10.46
CA ASP A 71 8.53 5.32 10.48
C ASP A 71 7.52 4.16 10.36
N LEU A 72 7.73 3.24 9.42
CA LEU A 72 6.88 2.05 9.29
C LEU A 72 6.90 1.18 10.55
N LYS A 73 8.06 0.99 11.18
CA LYS A 73 8.19 0.24 12.44
C LYS A 73 7.47 0.95 13.59
N ALA A 74 7.59 2.28 13.68
CA ALA A 74 6.92 3.09 14.68
C ALA A 74 5.39 2.98 14.55
N ALA A 75 4.84 3.16 13.34
CA ALA A 75 3.41 3.02 13.07
C ALA A 75 2.88 1.62 13.41
N LEU A 76 3.66 0.56 13.14
CA LEU A 76 3.29 -0.80 13.52
C LEU A 76 3.24 -1.01 15.04
N LEU A 77 4.19 -0.44 15.80
CA LEU A 77 4.22 -0.55 17.25
C LEU A 77 3.15 0.32 17.91
N GLU A 78 2.83 1.48 17.33
CA GLU A 78 1.72 2.32 17.78
C GLU A 78 0.38 1.61 17.61
N ALA A 79 0.16 0.99 16.45
CA ALA A 79 -1.07 0.25 16.16
C ALA A 79 -1.19 -1.07 16.94
N LEU A 80 -0.07 -1.63 17.40
CA LEU A 80 0.02 -2.94 18.08
C LEU A 80 0.96 -2.86 19.28
N PRO A 81 0.63 -2.09 20.35
CA PRO A 81 1.52 -1.85 21.49
C PRO A 81 1.88 -3.12 22.27
N ASP A 82 0.99 -4.10 22.30
CA ASP A 82 1.18 -5.38 23.01
C ASP A 82 1.77 -6.49 22.12
N ALA A 83 2.22 -6.14 20.90
CA ALA A 83 2.76 -7.15 19.99
C ALA A 83 4.06 -7.73 20.52
N THR A 84 4.12 -9.05 20.58
CA THR A 84 5.35 -9.80 20.92
C THR A 84 6.14 -10.22 19.69
N SER A 85 5.56 -10.12 18.50
CA SER A 85 6.23 -10.45 17.26
C SER A 85 5.58 -9.76 16.06
N ILE A 86 6.38 -9.00 15.30
CA ILE A 86 6.01 -8.42 14.00
C ILE A 86 7.16 -8.70 13.04
N THR A 87 6.87 -9.13 11.82
CA THR A 87 7.92 -9.35 10.81
C THR A 87 7.63 -8.50 9.56
N ILE A 88 8.64 -7.77 9.09
CA ILE A 88 8.64 -7.06 7.81
C ILE A 88 9.64 -7.76 6.90
N SER A 89 9.20 -8.21 5.74
CA SER A 89 10.02 -8.92 4.77
C SER A 89 9.99 -8.24 3.42
N ALA A 90 11.14 -7.90 2.88
CA ALA A 90 11.39 -7.64 1.48
C ALA A 90 11.73 -8.97 0.76
N LYS A 91 12.02 -8.94 -0.54
CA LYS A 91 12.28 -10.16 -1.32
C LYS A 91 13.42 -11.03 -0.73
N ASN A 92 14.52 -10.42 -0.29
CA ASN A 92 15.73 -11.12 0.17
C ASN A 92 16.19 -10.69 1.58
N GLN A 93 15.44 -9.84 2.24
CA GLN A 93 15.78 -9.26 3.53
C GLN A 93 14.54 -9.25 4.42
N ASN A 94 14.77 -9.33 5.72
CA ASN A 94 13.68 -9.15 6.68
C ASN A 94 14.19 -8.43 7.95
N THR A 95 13.23 -7.94 8.73
CA THR A 95 13.44 -7.52 10.12
C THR A 95 12.26 -8.00 10.96
N THR A 96 12.54 -8.45 12.17
CA THR A 96 11.52 -8.97 13.08
C THR A 96 11.64 -8.28 14.44
N TYR A 97 10.52 -7.79 14.93
CA TYR A 97 10.35 -7.36 16.30
C TYR A 97 10.09 -8.58 17.19
N ASN A 98 10.78 -8.69 18.31
CA ASN A 98 10.69 -9.82 19.24
C ASN A 98 10.04 -9.46 20.59
N GLY A 99 9.28 -8.40 20.64
CA GLY A 99 8.69 -7.86 21.86
C GLY A 99 9.55 -6.79 22.57
N SER A 100 10.79 -6.58 22.09
CA SER A 100 11.71 -5.59 22.68
C SER A 100 12.50 -4.84 21.62
N LEU A 101 13.03 -5.55 20.62
CA LEU A 101 13.96 -5.02 19.62
C LEU A 101 13.63 -5.52 18.23
N TRP A 102 13.93 -4.71 17.22
CA TRP A 102 13.95 -5.10 15.83
C TRP A 102 15.30 -5.74 15.46
N ARG A 103 15.27 -6.94 14.88
CA ARG A 103 16.45 -7.68 14.43
C ARG A 103 16.26 -8.21 13.02
N GLY A 104 17.30 -8.14 12.18
CA GLY A 104 17.25 -8.66 10.83
C GLY A 104 18.23 -7.95 9.89
N SER A 105 18.12 -8.25 8.60
CA SER A 105 18.98 -7.72 7.53
C SER A 105 18.36 -6.53 6.78
N LEU A 106 17.03 -6.32 6.87
CA LEU A 106 16.35 -5.19 6.25
C LEU A 106 16.73 -3.90 6.99
N ARG A 107 17.34 -2.94 6.26
CA ARG A 107 17.88 -1.69 6.81
C ARG A 107 17.19 -0.44 6.30
N ALA A 108 16.58 -0.51 5.13
CA ALA A 108 15.90 0.62 4.50
C ALA A 108 14.62 0.17 3.81
N LEU A 109 13.70 1.10 3.65
CA LEU A 109 12.50 0.93 2.86
C LEU A 109 12.76 1.47 1.46
N ASP A 110 12.28 0.75 0.43
CA ASP A 110 12.26 1.19 -0.95
C ASP A 110 10.80 1.21 -1.41
N VAL A 111 10.25 2.38 -1.65
CA VAL A 111 8.85 2.58 -2.05
C VAL A 111 8.50 1.89 -3.38
N LYS A 112 9.50 1.55 -4.20
CA LYS A 112 9.32 0.85 -5.48
C LYS A 112 9.01 -0.62 -5.34
N GLN A 113 9.17 -1.21 -4.13
CA GLN A 113 8.92 -2.63 -3.91
C GLN A 113 7.81 -2.86 -2.89
N MET A 114 7.21 -4.05 -2.95
CA MET A 114 6.28 -4.50 -1.93
C MET A 114 6.99 -5.09 -0.71
N TYR A 115 6.27 -5.11 0.40
CA TYR A 115 6.68 -5.80 1.62
C TYR A 115 5.62 -6.80 2.07
N LYS A 116 6.06 -7.91 2.65
CA LYS A 116 5.18 -8.81 3.40
C LYS A 116 5.32 -8.50 4.87
N ILE A 117 4.21 -8.10 5.50
CA ILE A 117 4.17 -7.83 6.93
C ILE A 117 3.34 -8.92 7.61
N LYS A 118 3.92 -9.54 8.63
CA LYS A 118 3.21 -10.48 9.52
C LYS A 118 2.92 -9.78 10.84
N VAL A 119 1.64 -9.71 11.20
CA VAL A 119 1.16 -9.13 12.46
C VAL A 119 0.35 -10.13 13.27
N PRO A 120 0.36 -10.05 14.62
CA PRO A 120 -0.36 -10.99 15.48
C PRO A 120 -1.88 -10.75 15.50
N GLY A 121 -2.31 -9.52 15.26
CA GLY A 121 -3.71 -9.10 15.27
C GLY A 121 -4.05 -8.19 14.10
N ALA A 122 -5.34 -7.99 13.85
CA ALA A 122 -5.80 -7.00 12.87
C ALA A 122 -5.59 -5.58 13.45
N CYS A 123 -5.11 -4.66 12.62
CA CYS A 123 -4.91 -3.25 12.98
C CYS A 123 -4.97 -2.37 11.73
N SER A 124 -4.92 -1.06 11.94
CA SER A 124 -4.72 -0.07 10.86
C SER A 124 -3.49 0.74 11.21
N ILE A 125 -2.61 0.96 10.24
CA ILE A 125 -1.45 1.83 10.38
C ILE A 125 -1.66 3.10 9.56
N GLU A 126 -1.22 4.22 10.11
CA GLU A 126 -1.22 5.52 9.45
C GLU A 126 0.21 5.92 9.16
N LEU A 127 0.49 6.29 7.92
CA LEU A 127 1.80 6.69 7.44
C LEU A 127 1.71 8.09 6.87
N THR A 128 2.51 9.01 7.38
CA THR A 128 2.57 10.40 6.90
C THR A 128 3.95 10.67 6.35
N GLY A 129 4.02 11.22 5.15
CA GLY A 129 5.28 11.55 4.48
C GLY A 129 5.04 12.46 3.28
N ASP A 130 6.08 12.81 2.56
CA ASP A 130 5.94 13.57 1.34
C ASP A 130 5.25 12.73 0.24
N PRO A 131 4.42 13.35 -0.62
CA PRO A 131 3.81 12.65 -1.74
C PRO A 131 4.88 12.16 -2.72
N LEU A 132 4.72 10.94 -3.22
CA LEU A 132 5.61 10.37 -4.22
C LEU A 132 5.19 10.81 -5.63
N ASP A 133 6.17 11.12 -6.48
CA ASP A 133 5.95 11.25 -7.92
C ASP A 133 6.25 9.89 -8.60
N PRO A 134 5.23 9.18 -9.08
CA PRO A 134 5.44 7.89 -9.75
C PRO A 134 6.32 7.97 -11.00
N ALA A 135 6.41 9.13 -11.67
CA ALA A 135 7.26 9.33 -12.83
C ALA A 135 8.76 9.24 -12.51
N GLU A 136 9.12 9.62 -11.28
CA GLU A 136 10.50 9.60 -10.77
C GLU A 136 10.87 8.24 -10.14
N LEU A 137 9.97 7.25 -10.18
CA LEU A 137 10.12 5.95 -9.53
C LEU A 137 10.19 4.78 -10.53
N PRO A 138 11.16 4.72 -11.44
CA PRO A 138 11.30 3.59 -12.35
C PRO A 138 11.62 2.31 -11.57
N ILE A 139 10.89 1.24 -11.90
CA ILE A 139 11.03 -0.09 -11.31
C ILE A 139 11.78 -0.98 -12.30
N THR A 140 12.91 -1.54 -11.87
CA THR A 140 13.62 -2.55 -12.68
C THR A 140 12.95 -3.90 -12.54
N MET A 141 12.20 -4.31 -13.57
CA MET A 141 11.67 -5.67 -13.69
C MET A 141 12.77 -6.62 -14.12
N VAL A 142 12.95 -7.69 -13.37
CA VAL A 142 13.92 -8.75 -13.73
C VAL A 142 13.21 -9.92 -14.42
N ALA A 143 13.93 -10.70 -15.20
CA ALA A 143 13.42 -11.98 -15.69
C ALA A 143 13.08 -12.87 -14.47
N GLY A 144 11.86 -13.38 -14.43
CA GLY A 144 11.28 -14.04 -13.26
C GLY A 144 10.37 -13.13 -12.47
N ASN A 145 10.39 -13.24 -11.14
CA ASN A 145 9.50 -12.51 -10.25
C ASN A 145 10.17 -11.23 -9.72
N THR A 146 9.48 -10.10 -9.85
CA THR A 146 9.83 -8.84 -9.20
C THR A 146 8.75 -8.48 -8.20
N TRP A 147 9.13 -8.14 -6.98
CA TRP A 147 8.23 -7.59 -5.98
C TRP A 147 8.09 -6.09 -6.24
N ILE A 148 6.89 -5.64 -6.56
CA ILE A 148 6.62 -4.26 -6.96
C ILE A 148 5.69 -3.59 -5.96
N GLY A 149 6.02 -2.34 -5.61
CA GLY A 149 5.14 -1.43 -4.88
C GLY A 149 4.12 -0.80 -5.83
N TYR A 150 3.14 -0.14 -5.26
CA TYR A 150 2.16 0.67 -5.97
C TYR A 150 2.14 2.08 -5.33
N PRO A 151 2.89 3.03 -5.91
CA PRO A 151 3.11 4.35 -5.29
C PRO A 151 1.99 5.36 -5.57
N LEU A 152 0.92 4.98 -6.28
CA LEU A 152 -0.19 5.88 -6.55
C LEU A 152 -1.20 5.90 -5.40
N SER A 153 -1.88 7.03 -5.24
CA SER A 153 -2.94 7.24 -4.25
C SER A 153 -4.32 6.75 -4.72
N GLU A 154 -4.49 6.51 -6.02
CA GLU A 154 -5.74 6.05 -6.62
C GLU A 154 -5.60 4.65 -7.22
N SER A 155 -6.71 3.92 -7.27
CA SER A 155 -6.76 2.61 -7.91
C SER A 155 -6.70 2.73 -9.43
N MET A 156 -6.01 1.80 -10.10
CA MET A 156 -5.84 1.80 -11.55
C MET A 156 -6.08 0.41 -12.13
N ALA A 157 -6.80 0.32 -13.24
CA ALA A 157 -6.99 -0.94 -13.94
C ALA A 157 -5.65 -1.48 -14.47
N LEU A 158 -5.49 -2.81 -14.53
CA LEU A 158 -4.25 -3.42 -15.05
C LEU A 158 -3.96 -3.00 -16.48
N SER A 159 -5.00 -2.83 -17.31
CA SER A 159 -4.87 -2.35 -18.69
C SER A 159 -4.26 -0.94 -18.76
N ASP A 160 -4.57 -0.10 -17.81
CA ASP A 160 -4.08 1.28 -17.78
C ASP A 160 -2.69 1.34 -17.15
N ALA A 161 -2.50 0.63 -16.04
CA ALA A 161 -1.23 0.58 -15.32
C ALA A 161 -0.09 0.03 -16.19
N PHE A 162 -0.35 -0.99 -17.00
CA PHE A 162 0.67 -1.66 -17.82
C PHE A 162 0.49 -1.43 -19.33
N ALA A 163 -0.19 -0.34 -19.72
CA ALA A 163 -0.35 0.05 -21.11
C ALA A 163 1.02 0.22 -21.79
N GLY A 164 1.20 -0.41 -22.95
CA GLY A 164 2.46 -0.36 -23.69
C GLY A 164 3.65 -1.10 -23.06
N PHE A 165 3.48 -1.65 -21.84
CA PHE A 165 4.54 -2.37 -21.13
C PHE A 165 4.33 -3.90 -21.15
N ALA A 166 3.14 -4.38 -20.79
CA ALA A 166 2.88 -5.81 -20.64
C ALA A 166 2.91 -6.55 -21.96
N VAL A 167 3.53 -7.73 -21.96
CA VAL A 167 3.54 -8.65 -23.12
C VAL A 167 2.81 -9.95 -22.80
N ALA A 168 2.45 -10.71 -23.82
CA ALA A 168 1.80 -12.01 -23.64
C ALA A 168 2.64 -12.94 -22.76
N GLY A 169 2.00 -13.55 -21.75
CA GLY A 169 2.65 -14.42 -20.76
C GLY A 169 3.11 -13.72 -19.48
N ASP A 170 3.18 -12.39 -19.46
CA ASP A 170 3.41 -11.66 -18.19
C ASP A 170 2.29 -11.96 -17.20
N LYS A 171 2.65 -12.06 -15.93
CA LYS A 171 1.71 -12.36 -14.85
C LYS A 171 1.88 -11.39 -13.69
N ILE A 172 0.77 -10.96 -13.12
CA ILE A 172 0.75 -10.21 -11.86
C ILE A 172 -0.04 -10.95 -10.81
N THR A 173 0.44 -10.92 -9.57
CA THR A 173 -0.15 -11.61 -8.43
C THR A 173 -0.22 -10.66 -7.25
N SER A 174 -1.37 -10.57 -6.60
CA SER A 174 -1.57 -9.98 -5.28
C SER A 174 -1.73 -11.08 -4.23
N LYS A 175 -1.93 -10.71 -2.97
CA LYS A 175 -2.25 -11.68 -1.90
C LYS A 175 -3.50 -12.52 -2.25
N ASN A 176 -4.52 -11.92 -2.88
CA ASN A 176 -5.85 -12.51 -3.03
C ASN A 176 -6.24 -12.83 -4.50
N GLY A 177 -5.37 -12.56 -5.46
CA GLY A 177 -5.71 -12.79 -6.86
C GLY A 177 -4.52 -12.68 -7.79
N ASN A 178 -4.72 -13.08 -9.02
CA ASN A 178 -3.70 -12.97 -10.07
C ASN A 178 -4.35 -12.70 -11.43
N ALA A 179 -3.53 -12.21 -12.36
CA ALA A 179 -3.91 -12.08 -13.76
C ALA A 179 -2.72 -12.38 -14.66
N THR A 180 -3.03 -12.84 -15.87
CA THR A 180 -2.04 -13.12 -16.94
C THR A 180 -2.38 -12.25 -18.16
N CYS A 181 -1.38 -11.59 -18.70
CA CYS A 181 -1.50 -10.84 -19.95
C CYS A 181 -1.57 -11.81 -21.14
N LEU A 182 -2.63 -11.68 -21.93
CA LEU A 182 -2.84 -12.50 -23.16
C LEU A 182 -2.27 -11.83 -24.42
N GLY A 183 -1.57 -10.71 -24.25
CA GLY A 183 -1.14 -9.85 -25.35
C GLY A 183 -2.14 -8.73 -25.66
N ASN A 184 -1.67 -7.69 -26.37
CA ASN A 184 -2.47 -6.49 -26.69
C ASN A 184 -3.15 -5.89 -25.45
N ASN A 185 -2.43 -5.87 -24.34
CA ASN A 185 -2.87 -5.32 -23.06
C ASN A 185 -4.19 -5.94 -22.53
N ARG A 186 -4.51 -7.16 -22.92
CA ARG A 186 -5.66 -7.92 -22.42
C ARG A 186 -5.25 -8.79 -21.24
N TRP A 187 -5.91 -8.63 -20.11
CA TRP A 187 -5.64 -9.37 -18.90
C TRP A 187 -6.76 -10.39 -18.59
N ARG A 188 -6.37 -11.55 -18.13
CA ARG A 188 -7.29 -12.62 -17.69
C ARG A 188 -6.90 -13.10 -16.29
N GLY A 189 -7.85 -13.08 -15.36
CA GLY A 189 -7.66 -13.51 -13.99
C GLY A 189 -8.65 -12.86 -13.04
N SER A 190 -8.46 -13.10 -11.75
CA SER A 190 -9.28 -12.49 -10.68
C SER A 190 -8.79 -11.09 -10.27
N LEU A 191 -7.54 -10.75 -10.57
CA LEU A 191 -6.99 -9.43 -10.33
C LEU A 191 -7.23 -8.55 -11.55
N THR A 192 -8.00 -7.48 -11.38
CA THR A 192 -8.35 -6.55 -12.47
C THR A 192 -7.80 -5.15 -12.24
N THR A 193 -7.51 -4.80 -10.99
CA THR A 193 -7.19 -3.44 -10.56
C THR A 193 -6.06 -3.47 -9.54
N LEU A 194 -5.15 -2.52 -9.64
CA LEU A 194 -4.16 -2.20 -8.60
C LEU A 194 -4.79 -1.24 -7.60
N VAL A 195 -4.48 -1.42 -6.33
CA VAL A 195 -5.10 -0.65 -5.23
C VAL A 195 -3.99 -0.08 -4.33
N PRO A 196 -4.09 1.18 -3.91
CA PRO A 196 -3.16 1.77 -2.94
C PRO A 196 -3.02 0.90 -1.67
N GLY A 197 -1.81 0.85 -1.13
CA GLY A 197 -1.52 0.05 0.06
C GLY A 197 -1.31 -1.45 -0.19
N GLN A 198 -1.61 -1.95 -1.38
CA GLN A 198 -1.38 -3.35 -1.74
C GLN A 198 -0.08 -3.54 -2.51
N GLY A 199 0.64 -4.60 -2.15
CA GLY A 199 1.84 -5.03 -2.84
C GLY A 199 1.58 -6.13 -3.85
N TYR A 200 2.42 -6.21 -4.88
CA TYR A 200 2.25 -7.15 -6.00
C TYR A 200 3.55 -7.85 -6.36
N ILE A 201 3.42 -9.01 -6.99
CA ILE A 201 4.53 -9.73 -7.64
C ILE A 201 4.26 -9.72 -9.14
N TYR A 202 5.16 -9.10 -9.90
CA TYR A 202 5.13 -9.13 -11.36
C TYR A 202 6.12 -10.16 -11.88
N LYS A 203 5.67 -11.04 -12.77
CA LYS A 203 6.50 -12.04 -13.44
C LYS A 203 6.58 -11.74 -14.92
N THR A 204 7.81 -11.65 -15.42
CA THR A 204 8.11 -11.48 -16.84
C THR A 204 9.26 -12.38 -17.26
N THR A 205 9.41 -12.63 -18.55
CA THR A 205 10.53 -13.41 -19.10
C THR A 205 11.74 -12.54 -19.47
N THR A 206 11.55 -11.23 -19.59
CA THR A 206 12.58 -10.29 -20.03
C THR A 206 12.74 -9.15 -19.05
N ALA A 207 13.98 -8.81 -18.72
CA ALA A 207 14.29 -7.65 -17.86
C ALA A 207 13.96 -6.34 -18.61
N ARG A 208 13.23 -5.45 -17.95
CA ARG A 208 12.78 -4.15 -18.51
C ARG A 208 12.59 -3.13 -17.39
N SER A 209 12.74 -1.84 -17.72
CA SER A 209 12.33 -0.77 -16.81
C SER A 209 10.84 -0.47 -16.98
N PHE A 210 10.16 -0.24 -15.87
CA PHE A 210 8.75 0.08 -15.81
C PHE A 210 8.54 1.32 -14.94
N THR A 211 7.71 2.24 -15.40
CA THR A 211 7.25 3.39 -14.62
C THR A 211 5.73 3.44 -14.70
N TYR A 212 5.07 3.61 -13.56
CA TYR A 212 3.62 3.77 -13.55
C TYR A 212 3.23 5.04 -14.29
N PRO A 213 2.16 4.99 -15.11
CA PRO A 213 1.63 6.22 -15.71
C PRO A 213 1.15 7.14 -14.58
N THR A 214 1.56 8.39 -14.64
CA THR A 214 0.96 9.44 -13.82
C THR A 214 -0.48 9.59 -14.29
N GLY A 215 -1.45 9.42 -13.39
CA GLY A 215 -2.86 9.54 -13.75
C GLY A 215 -3.09 10.89 -14.44
N SER A 216 -3.54 10.85 -15.69
CA SER A 216 -4.14 12.03 -16.30
C SER A 216 -5.32 12.39 -15.41
N SER A 217 -5.21 13.44 -14.60
CA SER A 217 -6.39 14.06 -14.02
C SER A 217 -7.26 14.42 -15.23
N LYS A 218 -8.35 13.70 -15.41
CA LYS A 218 -9.35 14.02 -16.43
C LYS A 218 -9.79 15.43 -16.13
N ALA A 219 -9.22 16.39 -16.84
CA ALA A 219 -9.62 17.78 -16.73
C ALA A 219 -11.14 17.83 -16.85
N ALA A 220 -11.81 18.34 -15.83
CA ALA A 220 -13.23 18.54 -15.87
C ALA A 220 -13.55 19.36 -17.13
N PRO A 221 -14.59 18.99 -17.91
CA PRO A 221 -14.97 19.75 -19.09
C PRO A 221 -15.27 21.20 -18.66
N VAL A 222 -14.53 22.15 -19.23
CA VAL A 222 -14.79 23.58 -19.05
C VAL A 222 -16.20 23.85 -19.56
N PRO A 223 -17.13 24.39 -18.75
CA PRO A 223 -18.44 24.73 -19.23
C PRO A 223 -18.30 25.85 -20.26
N ASN A 224 -18.67 25.56 -21.50
CA ASN A 224 -18.82 26.57 -22.54
C ASN A 224 -19.87 27.62 -22.10
N LYS A 225 -19.41 28.87 -22.07
CA LYS A 225 -20.31 30.04 -21.95
C LYS A 225 -21.09 30.27 -23.24
#